data_62edeb3f78f3cceea28ae911ee8fd22e
#
_entry.id   62edeb3f78f3cceea28ae911ee8fd22e
#
_cell.length_a   1.000
_cell.length_b   1.000
_cell.length_c   1.000
_cell.angle_alpha   90.00
_cell.angle_beta   90.00
_cell.angle_gamma   90.00
#
_symmetry.space_group_name_H-M   'P 1'
#
loop_
_entity.id
_entity.type
_entity.pdbx_description
1 polymer ?
#
loop_
_entity_poly.entity_id
_entity_poly.type
_entity_poly.pdbx_seq_one_letter_code
_entity_poly.pdbx_strand_id
1 'polypeptide(L)'
;MTTETIEATREGTLWREAPPYFDDLEIGDSMESSGRTVTEYDVVSFAALTGDWHPQHADAAWAKESPFGRRIAHGMLVLSYALGLLPIDPRVVLALRSIDGAVLKRPVGLGDTIRVRARLADKRVLGAETGLVTLAVRIVNQADELVARMEIVVLWRRQTEAAEAPPSGDELSPLQDGRLLA
;
A
#
# COMPACT_ATOMS: atom_id res chain seq x y z
N MET A 1 15.40 0.21 27.60
CA MET A 1 14.93 1.60 27.36
C MET A 1 15.86 2.19 26.32
N THR A 2 15.47 2.10 25.05
CA THR A 2 16.22 2.70 23.94
C THR A 2 15.34 3.82 23.41
N THR A 3 15.77 5.03 23.70
CA THR A 3 15.14 6.27 23.26
C THR A 3 15.36 6.39 21.75
N GLU A 4 14.33 6.13 20.95
CA GLU A 4 14.33 6.43 19.53
C GLU A 4 14.33 7.95 19.37
N THR A 5 15.50 8.49 19.08
CA THR A 5 15.66 9.87 18.63
C THR A 5 15.02 9.97 17.25
N ILE A 6 13.83 10.55 17.19
CA ILE A 6 13.21 10.93 15.91
C ILE A 6 14.01 12.12 15.40
N GLU A 7 15.01 11.84 14.57
CA GLU A 7 15.65 12.89 13.76
C GLU A 7 14.59 13.61 12.95
N ALA A 8 14.54 14.93 13.09
CA ALA A 8 13.71 15.81 12.28
C ALA A 8 14.21 15.71 10.83
N THR A 9 13.65 14.79 10.07
CA THR A 9 13.93 14.60 8.66
C THR A 9 13.26 15.72 7.87
N ARG A 10 14.02 16.28 6.93
CA ARG A 10 13.60 17.24 5.91
C ARG A 10 12.20 16.90 5.39
N GLU A 11 11.30 17.87 5.33
CA GLU A 11 9.99 17.70 4.69
C GLU A 11 10.22 17.45 3.21
N GLY A 12 9.96 16.20 2.77
CA GLY A 12 9.99 15.81 1.37
C GLY A 12 8.74 16.30 0.62
N THR A 13 8.74 16.13 -0.68
CA THR A 13 7.61 16.48 -1.54
C THR A 13 6.39 15.62 -1.24
N LEU A 14 5.19 16.21 -1.18
CA LEU A 14 3.93 15.47 -1.09
C LEU A 14 3.39 15.20 -2.48
N TRP A 15 3.32 13.92 -2.87
CA TRP A 15 2.71 13.51 -4.13
C TRP A 15 1.22 13.20 -3.94
N ARG A 16 0.40 13.79 -4.77
CA ARG A 16 -1.04 13.52 -4.83
C ARG A 16 -1.46 12.85 -6.12
N GLU A 17 -0.60 12.92 -7.13
CA GLU A 17 -0.76 12.35 -8.46
C GLU A 17 0.42 11.44 -8.80
N ALA A 18 0.60 11.11 -10.08
CA ALA A 18 1.62 10.21 -10.55
C ALA A 18 3.01 10.50 -9.95
N PRO A 19 3.62 9.53 -9.28
CA PRO A 19 4.94 9.70 -8.70
C PRO A 19 6.01 9.83 -9.80
N PRO A 20 7.14 10.50 -9.51
CA PRO A 20 8.25 10.66 -10.45
C PRO A 20 9.01 9.34 -10.68
N TYR A 21 9.95 9.36 -11.62
CA TYR A 21 10.90 8.28 -11.81
C TYR A 21 11.79 8.09 -10.56
N PHE A 22 12.38 6.90 -10.45
CA PHE A 22 13.21 6.53 -9.30
C PHE A 22 14.32 7.55 -8.99
N ASP A 23 14.93 8.12 -10.02
CA ASP A 23 16.08 9.00 -9.86
C ASP A 23 15.68 10.35 -9.22
N ASP A 24 14.47 10.81 -9.45
CA ASP A 24 13.92 12.06 -8.93
C ASP A 24 13.28 11.92 -7.52
N LEU A 25 13.17 10.68 -7.03
CA LEU A 25 12.64 10.42 -5.69
C LEU A 25 13.63 10.87 -4.62
N GLU A 26 13.16 11.48 -3.54
CA GLU A 26 13.95 11.82 -2.36
C GLU A 26 13.45 11.09 -1.12
N ILE A 27 14.39 10.61 -0.27
CA ILE A 27 14.02 10.05 1.03
C ILE A 27 13.29 11.13 1.84
N GLY A 28 12.11 10.75 2.35
CA GLY A 28 11.23 11.68 3.03
C GLY A 28 10.05 12.14 2.21
N ASP A 29 10.07 11.96 0.89
CA ASP A 29 8.90 12.18 0.05
C ASP A 29 7.71 11.40 0.58
N SER A 30 6.53 11.99 0.46
CA SER A 30 5.31 11.44 1.03
C SER A 30 4.17 11.43 0.02
N MET A 31 3.17 10.62 0.32
CA MET A 31 1.93 10.59 -0.43
C MET A 31 0.75 10.39 0.52
N GLU A 32 -0.38 10.98 0.19
CA GLU A 32 -1.63 10.83 0.92
C GLU A 32 -2.76 10.55 -0.07
N SER A 33 -3.54 9.49 0.20
CA SER A 33 -4.66 9.11 -0.64
C SER A 33 -5.93 9.91 -0.31
N SER A 34 -6.91 9.87 -1.23
CA SER A 34 -8.30 10.15 -0.91
C SER A 34 -8.85 9.13 0.09
N GLY A 35 -9.98 9.45 0.73
CA GLY A 35 -10.69 8.53 1.62
C GLY A 35 -11.44 7.45 0.85
N ARG A 36 -11.48 6.22 1.41
CA ARG A 36 -12.34 5.13 0.95
C ARG A 36 -13.16 4.59 2.11
N THR A 37 -14.48 4.65 1.99
CA THR A 37 -15.41 4.06 2.96
C THR A 37 -15.53 2.56 2.70
N VAL A 38 -15.39 1.76 3.77
CA VAL A 38 -15.60 0.31 3.74
C VAL A 38 -17.09 0.01 3.83
N THR A 39 -17.61 -0.66 2.82
CA THR A 39 -19.03 -0.96 2.68
C THR A 39 -19.35 -2.43 3.00
N GLU A 40 -20.64 -2.75 3.15
CA GLU A 40 -21.13 -4.13 3.24
C GLU A 40 -20.66 -4.97 2.04
N TYR A 41 -20.75 -4.40 0.84
CA TYR A 41 -20.34 -5.07 -0.40
C TYR A 41 -18.86 -5.47 -0.36
N ASP A 42 -18.00 -4.60 0.14
CA ASP A 42 -16.56 -4.86 0.21
C ASP A 42 -16.26 -6.08 1.09
N VAL A 43 -16.88 -6.13 2.27
CA VAL A 43 -16.65 -7.21 3.24
C VAL A 43 -17.19 -8.54 2.73
N VAL A 44 -18.42 -8.55 2.18
CA VAL A 44 -19.03 -9.77 1.64
C VAL A 44 -18.29 -10.28 0.41
N SER A 45 -17.89 -9.37 -0.50
CA SER A 45 -17.12 -9.74 -1.68
C SER A 45 -15.76 -10.31 -1.33
N PHE A 46 -15.08 -9.75 -0.34
CA PHE A 46 -13.78 -10.25 0.12
C PHE A 46 -13.93 -11.62 0.81
N ALA A 47 -14.97 -11.82 1.62
CA ALA A 47 -15.28 -13.11 2.21
C ALA A 47 -15.54 -14.17 1.14
N ALA A 48 -16.31 -13.84 0.11
CA ALA A 48 -16.60 -14.75 -1.01
C ALA A 48 -15.33 -15.09 -1.82
N LEU A 49 -14.45 -14.10 -2.03
CA LEU A 49 -13.20 -14.29 -2.75
C LEU A 49 -12.20 -15.17 -2.02
N THR A 50 -12.10 -15.00 -0.69
CA THR A 50 -11.07 -15.65 0.15
C THR A 50 -11.55 -16.91 0.86
N GLY A 51 -12.87 -17.09 1.00
CA GLY A 51 -13.48 -18.14 1.81
C GLY A 51 -13.47 -17.83 3.31
N ASP A 52 -13.05 -16.63 3.74
CA ASP A 52 -13.04 -16.23 5.15
C ASP A 52 -14.41 -15.67 5.57
N TRP A 53 -15.29 -16.58 5.95
CA TRP A 53 -16.64 -16.31 6.47
C TRP A 53 -16.68 -16.29 8.00
N HIS A 54 -15.58 -15.93 8.66
CA HIS A 54 -15.60 -15.86 10.13
C HIS A 54 -16.76 -14.96 10.61
N PRO A 55 -17.53 -15.37 11.65
CA PRO A 55 -18.71 -14.63 12.11
C PRO A 55 -18.48 -13.15 12.42
N GLN A 56 -17.29 -12.80 12.83
CA GLN A 56 -16.84 -11.42 13.06
C GLN A 56 -17.02 -10.51 11.84
N HIS A 57 -17.00 -11.08 10.63
CA HIS A 57 -17.19 -10.38 9.36
C HIS A 57 -18.59 -10.53 8.79
N ALA A 58 -19.22 -11.69 9.03
CA ALA A 58 -20.42 -12.10 8.32
C ALA A 58 -21.69 -12.08 9.18
N ASP A 59 -21.62 -12.29 10.49
CA ASP A 59 -22.77 -12.42 11.42
C ASP A 59 -22.88 -11.19 12.34
N ALA A 60 -23.92 -10.38 12.10
CA ALA A 60 -24.14 -9.17 12.89
C ALA A 60 -24.55 -9.45 14.34
N ALA A 61 -25.31 -10.55 14.59
CA ALA A 61 -25.72 -10.92 15.93
C ALA A 61 -24.55 -11.40 16.75
N TRP A 62 -23.73 -12.27 16.19
CA TRP A 62 -22.51 -12.75 16.82
C TRP A 62 -21.52 -11.60 17.07
N ALA A 63 -21.29 -10.75 16.07
CA ALA A 63 -20.32 -9.66 16.16
C ALA A 63 -20.69 -8.61 17.22
N LYS A 64 -21.99 -8.44 17.48
CA LYS A 64 -22.49 -7.55 18.55
C LYS A 64 -22.02 -7.99 19.94
N GLU A 65 -21.92 -9.30 20.17
CA GLU A 65 -21.46 -9.87 21.42
C GLU A 65 -19.92 -10.05 21.49
N SER A 66 -19.23 -9.77 20.38
CA SER A 66 -17.78 -9.82 20.31
C SER A 66 -17.12 -8.60 20.97
N PRO A 67 -15.81 -8.65 21.26
CA PRO A 67 -15.07 -7.48 21.77
C PRO A 67 -15.15 -6.23 20.90
N PHE A 68 -15.54 -6.37 19.64
CA PHE A 68 -15.66 -5.26 18.69
C PHE A 68 -17.05 -4.61 18.68
N GLY A 69 -18.09 -5.29 19.21
CA GLY A 69 -19.46 -4.79 19.29
C GLY A 69 -20.17 -4.62 17.94
N ARG A 70 -19.49 -4.93 16.84
CA ARG A 70 -19.99 -4.80 15.46
C ARG A 70 -19.17 -5.64 14.51
N ARG A 71 -19.71 -5.91 13.31
CA ARG A 71 -18.90 -6.51 12.23
C ARG A 71 -17.76 -5.58 11.85
N ILE A 72 -16.61 -6.18 11.56
CA ILE A 72 -15.41 -5.49 11.13
C ILE A 72 -14.93 -6.05 9.78
N ALA A 73 -14.16 -5.25 9.05
CA ALA A 73 -13.51 -5.68 7.83
C ALA A 73 -12.37 -6.66 8.11
N HIS A 74 -12.11 -7.56 7.17
CA HIS A 74 -10.92 -8.41 7.20
C HIS A 74 -9.64 -7.56 7.21
N GLY A 75 -8.68 -7.93 8.03
CA GLY A 75 -7.41 -7.20 8.07
C GLY A 75 -6.72 -7.13 6.71
N MET A 76 -6.74 -8.23 5.97
CA MET A 76 -6.16 -8.28 4.62
C MET A 76 -6.93 -7.43 3.60
N LEU A 77 -8.25 -7.29 3.72
CA LEU A 77 -9.03 -6.34 2.92
C LEU A 77 -8.53 -4.90 3.12
N VAL A 78 -8.32 -4.51 4.38
CA VAL A 78 -7.82 -3.17 4.73
C VAL A 78 -6.43 -2.94 4.14
N LEU A 79 -5.51 -3.91 4.24
CA LEU A 79 -4.18 -3.82 3.64
C LEU A 79 -4.23 -3.78 2.11
N SER A 80 -5.09 -4.59 1.49
CA SER A 80 -5.29 -4.60 0.03
C SER A 80 -5.82 -3.26 -0.48
N TYR A 81 -6.77 -2.66 0.25
CA TYR A 81 -7.27 -1.32 -0.07
C TYR A 81 -6.19 -0.25 0.06
N ALA A 82 -5.33 -0.38 1.07
CA ALA A 82 -4.23 0.54 1.24
C ALA A 82 -3.29 0.55 0.01
N LEU A 83 -2.97 -0.63 -0.52
CA LEU A 83 -2.16 -0.72 -1.75
C LEU A 83 -2.88 -0.08 -2.95
N GLY A 84 -4.19 -0.35 -3.11
CA GLY A 84 -4.97 0.22 -4.21
C GLY A 84 -5.24 1.73 -4.11
N LEU A 85 -5.07 2.32 -2.92
CA LEU A 85 -5.21 3.75 -2.67
C LEU A 85 -3.91 4.53 -2.91
N LEU A 86 -2.77 3.86 -2.98
CA LEU A 86 -1.52 4.53 -3.34
C LEU A 86 -1.56 4.98 -4.80
N PRO A 87 -0.94 6.12 -5.14
CA PRO A 87 -0.87 6.59 -6.52
C PRO A 87 0.09 5.69 -7.33
N ILE A 88 -0.46 4.61 -7.87
CA ILE A 88 0.28 3.64 -8.68
C ILE A 88 0.22 4.08 -10.13
N ASP A 89 1.36 4.51 -10.66
CA ASP A 89 1.52 4.81 -12.08
C ASP A 89 2.27 3.66 -12.75
N PRO A 90 1.66 2.95 -13.71
CA PRO A 90 2.31 1.81 -14.38
C PRO A 90 3.55 2.20 -15.20
N ARG A 91 3.75 3.49 -15.47
CA ARG A 91 4.97 3.96 -16.15
C ARG A 91 6.19 3.85 -15.25
N VAL A 92 6.02 3.99 -13.93
CA VAL A 92 7.13 4.02 -12.96
C VAL A 92 7.06 2.90 -11.93
N VAL A 93 5.88 2.49 -11.48
CA VAL A 93 5.70 1.39 -10.52
C VAL A 93 5.56 0.08 -11.26
N LEU A 94 6.57 -0.79 -11.18
CA LEU A 94 6.63 -2.03 -11.97
C LEU A 94 6.05 -3.22 -11.23
N ALA A 95 6.36 -3.38 -9.94
CA ALA A 95 5.87 -4.51 -9.14
C ALA A 95 6.00 -4.25 -7.64
N LEU A 96 5.06 -4.80 -6.87
CA LEU A 96 5.20 -4.98 -5.43
C LEU A 96 6.13 -6.18 -5.18
N ARG A 97 7.21 -5.98 -4.42
CA ARG A 97 8.16 -7.05 -4.10
C ARG A 97 7.87 -7.70 -2.75
N SER A 98 7.65 -6.90 -1.70
CA SER A 98 7.34 -7.43 -0.37
C SER A 98 6.43 -6.49 0.41
N ILE A 99 5.78 -7.07 1.42
CA ILE A 99 5.06 -6.39 2.48
C ILE A 99 5.67 -6.86 3.78
N ASP A 100 6.26 -5.94 4.54
CA ASP A 100 7.01 -6.25 5.75
C ASP A 100 6.39 -5.56 6.97
N GLY A 101 6.50 -6.19 8.14
CA GLY A 101 6.11 -5.60 9.41
C GLY A 101 4.65 -5.13 9.50
N ALA A 102 3.73 -5.79 8.77
CA ALA A 102 2.31 -5.44 8.80
C ALA A 102 1.71 -5.66 10.19
N VAL A 103 1.15 -4.60 10.78
CA VAL A 103 0.52 -4.63 12.09
C VAL A 103 -0.84 -3.95 12.03
N LEU A 104 -1.88 -4.69 12.38
CA LEU A 104 -3.25 -4.20 12.55
C LEU A 104 -3.39 -3.66 13.97
N LYS A 105 -3.71 -2.38 14.11
CA LYS A 105 -3.77 -1.66 15.41
C LYS A 105 -5.18 -1.45 15.90
N ARG A 106 -6.12 -1.19 14.99
CA ARG A 106 -7.53 -0.96 15.31
C ARG A 106 -8.42 -1.67 14.30
N PRO A 107 -9.59 -2.18 14.73
CA PRO A 107 -10.57 -2.72 13.79
C PRO A 107 -11.15 -1.61 12.92
N VAL A 108 -11.44 -1.95 11.68
CA VAL A 108 -12.20 -1.12 10.74
C VAL A 108 -13.61 -1.70 10.63
N GLY A 109 -14.60 -0.95 11.02
CA GLY A 109 -15.99 -1.37 10.90
C GLY A 109 -16.59 -1.00 9.53
N LEU A 110 -17.73 -1.60 9.22
CA LEU A 110 -18.53 -1.18 8.10
C LEU A 110 -18.96 0.29 8.29
N GLY A 111 -18.80 1.11 7.25
CA GLY A 111 -19.06 2.55 7.30
C GLY A 111 -17.84 3.40 7.70
N ASP A 112 -16.77 2.80 8.22
CA ASP A 112 -15.55 3.54 8.50
C ASP A 112 -14.85 3.93 7.18
N THR A 113 -14.21 5.09 7.17
CA THR A 113 -13.45 5.59 6.02
C THR A 113 -11.97 5.55 6.33
N ILE A 114 -11.19 4.90 5.48
CA ILE A 114 -9.74 4.81 5.61
C ILE A 114 -9.04 5.71 4.60
N ARG A 115 -7.87 6.20 4.96
CA ARG A 115 -6.90 6.89 4.11
C ARG A 115 -5.52 6.29 4.32
N VAL A 116 -4.68 6.45 3.31
CA VAL A 116 -3.30 5.97 3.33
C VAL A 116 -2.35 7.16 3.32
N ARG A 117 -1.38 7.13 4.22
CA ARG A 117 -0.19 7.98 4.19
C ARG A 117 1.02 7.10 4.02
N ALA A 118 1.80 7.35 3.00
CA ALA A 118 3.04 6.66 2.78
C ALA A 118 4.19 7.66 2.70
N ARG A 119 5.37 7.21 3.16
CA ARG A 119 6.60 8.00 3.12
C ARG A 119 7.71 7.15 2.56
N LEU A 120 8.52 7.72 1.67
CA LEU A 120 9.71 7.07 1.16
C LEU A 120 10.74 6.97 2.31
N ALA A 121 10.99 5.75 2.75
CA ALA A 121 11.88 5.44 3.86
C ALA A 121 13.28 5.10 3.37
N ASP A 122 13.39 4.40 2.23
CA ASP A 122 14.66 4.01 1.63
C ASP A 122 14.52 3.85 0.12
N LYS A 123 15.62 4.03 -0.62
CA LYS A 123 15.72 3.68 -2.03
C LYS A 123 17.11 3.15 -2.36
N ARG A 124 17.18 2.16 -3.23
CA ARG A 124 18.45 1.62 -3.71
C ARG A 124 18.37 1.21 -5.18
N VAL A 125 19.41 1.48 -5.92
CA VAL A 125 19.55 1.03 -7.31
C VAL A 125 19.64 -0.50 -7.34
N LEU A 126 18.88 -1.13 -8.23
CA LEU A 126 18.93 -2.57 -8.46
C LEU A 126 19.64 -2.91 -9.78
N GLY A 127 19.46 -2.07 -10.79
CA GLY A 127 20.05 -2.24 -12.11
C GLY A 127 20.05 -0.94 -12.90
N ALA A 128 20.38 -1.02 -14.18
CA ALA A 128 20.41 0.17 -15.04
C ALA A 128 19.04 0.86 -15.16
N GLU A 129 17.98 0.05 -15.26
CA GLU A 129 16.62 0.53 -15.54
C GLU A 129 15.69 0.52 -14.30
N THR A 130 16.14 -0.06 -13.19
CA THR A 130 15.27 -0.28 -12.03
C THR A 130 15.96 0.00 -10.70
N GLY A 131 15.16 0.39 -9.72
CA GLY A 131 15.54 0.50 -8.32
C GLY A 131 14.46 -0.09 -7.42
N LEU A 132 14.79 -0.31 -6.17
CA LEU A 132 13.84 -0.65 -5.13
C LEU A 132 13.56 0.58 -4.27
N VAL A 133 12.29 0.79 -4.00
CA VAL A 133 11.78 1.86 -3.15
C VAL A 133 11.06 1.23 -1.97
N THR A 134 11.45 1.60 -0.75
CA THR A 134 10.77 1.20 0.47
C THR A 134 9.87 2.33 0.95
N LEU A 135 8.58 2.03 1.05
CA LEU A 135 7.58 2.97 1.57
C LEU A 135 7.11 2.52 2.94
N ALA A 136 7.24 3.41 3.93
CA ALA A 136 6.59 3.26 5.23
C ALA A 136 5.13 3.71 5.09
N VAL A 137 4.18 2.77 5.24
CA VAL A 137 2.75 2.97 5.00
C VAL A 137 2.00 3.02 6.32
N ARG A 138 1.16 4.01 6.47
CA ARG A 138 0.22 4.18 7.59
C ARG A 138 -1.20 4.27 7.05
N ILE A 139 -2.09 3.47 7.61
CA ILE A 139 -3.52 3.51 7.30
C ILE A 139 -4.21 4.18 8.48
N VAL A 140 -4.96 5.23 8.23
CA VAL A 140 -5.70 5.97 9.27
C VAL A 140 -7.20 5.95 8.96
N ASN A 141 -8.03 6.06 10.01
CA ASN A 141 -9.48 6.16 9.86
C ASN A 141 -9.94 7.63 9.71
N GLN A 142 -11.25 7.86 9.68
CA GLN A 142 -11.87 9.18 9.58
C GLN A 142 -11.57 10.12 10.76
N ALA A 143 -11.17 9.57 11.90
CA ALA A 143 -10.74 10.32 13.09
C ALA A 143 -9.22 10.53 13.15
N ASP A 144 -8.50 10.24 12.06
CA ASP A 144 -7.04 10.29 11.96
C ASP A 144 -6.29 9.31 12.88
N GLU A 145 -6.96 8.30 13.39
CA GLU A 145 -6.36 7.28 14.25
C GLU A 145 -5.69 6.20 13.39
N LEU A 146 -4.51 5.74 13.84
CA LEU A 146 -3.77 4.67 13.18
C LEU A 146 -4.53 3.34 13.26
N VAL A 147 -4.95 2.85 12.10
CA VAL A 147 -5.63 1.56 11.92
C VAL A 147 -4.64 0.43 11.68
N ALA A 148 -3.71 0.65 10.78
CA ALA A 148 -2.65 -0.31 10.48
C ALA A 148 -1.39 0.40 9.99
N ARG A 149 -0.27 -0.33 10.04
CA ARG A 149 1.00 0.11 9.43
C ARG A 149 1.69 -1.09 8.79
N MET A 150 2.50 -0.81 7.78
CA MET A 150 3.38 -1.78 7.12
C MET A 150 4.51 -1.04 6.41
N GLU A 151 5.51 -1.77 5.99
CA GLU A 151 6.47 -1.34 4.97
C GLU A 151 6.20 -2.12 3.69
N ILE A 152 6.32 -1.47 2.55
CA ILE A 152 6.25 -2.13 1.25
C ILE A 152 7.51 -1.83 0.46
N VAL A 153 8.03 -2.84 -0.21
CA VAL A 153 9.15 -2.69 -1.15
C VAL A 153 8.61 -2.82 -2.56
N VAL A 154 8.88 -1.83 -3.37
CA VAL A 154 8.33 -1.70 -4.72
C VAL A 154 9.47 -1.61 -5.72
N LEU A 155 9.36 -2.36 -6.81
CA LEU A 155 10.24 -2.22 -7.96
C LEU A 155 9.84 -0.98 -8.75
N TRP A 156 10.77 -0.07 -8.95
CA TRP A 156 10.53 1.25 -9.51
C TRP A 156 11.39 1.47 -10.75
N ARG A 157 10.82 2.08 -11.78
CA ARG A 157 11.53 2.40 -13.02
C ARG A 157 12.45 3.59 -12.83
N ARG A 158 13.66 3.48 -13.33
CA ARG A 158 14.60 4.58 -13.47
C ARG A 158 14.35 5.32 -14.79
N GLN A 159 14.72 6.60 -14.82
CA GLN A 159 14.75 7.36 -16.05
C GLN A 159 15.97 6.94 -16.85
N THR A 160 15.76 6.38 -18.03
CA THR A 160 16.82 6.07 -19.00
C THR A 160 16.55 6.86 -20.28
N GLU A 161 17.58 7.20 -21.03
CA GLU A 161 17.43 7.93 -22.30
C GLU A 161 16.47 7.22 -23.29
N ALA A 162 16.21 5.93 -23.09
CA ALA A 162 15.26 5.14 -23.87
C ALA A 162 13.80 5.21 -23.38
N ALA A 163 13.52 5.87 -22.24
CA ALA A 163 12.21 5.85 -21.59
C ALA A 163 11.21 6.90 -22.15
N GLU A 164 11.54 7.62 -23.21
CA GLU A 164 10.64 8.65 -23.79
C GLU A 164 9.47 8.11 -24.62
N ALA A 165 9.42 6.83 -24.95
CA ALA A 165 8.30 6.25 -25.69
C ALA A 165 7.53 5.22 -24.82
N PRO A 166 6.18 5.30 -24.71
CA PRO A 166 5.42 4.18 -24.20
C PRO A 166 5.66 2.97 -25.13
N PRO A 167 5.79 1.74 -24.60
CA PRO A 167 5.94 0.56 -25.42
C PRO A 167 4.79 0.52 -26.44
N SER A 168 5.12 0.51 -27.72
CA SER A 168 4.16 0.20 -28.77
C SER A 168 3.63 -1.20 -28.46
N GLY A 169 2.29 -1.40 -28.53
CA GLY A 169 1.61 -2.60 -28.05
C GLY A 169 2.05 -3.95 -28.64
N ASP A 170 3.10 -3.98 -29.46
CA ASP A 170 3.67 -5.16 -30.12
C ASP A 170 4.91 -5.74 -29.42
N GLU A 171 5.47 -5.07 -28.39
CA GLU A 171 6.68 -5.55 -27.69
C GLU A 171 6.44 -6.16 -26.30
N LEU A 172 5.27 -6.72 -26.06
CA LEU A 172 5.09 -7.65 -24.93
C LEU A 172 5.66 -9.01 -25.33
N SER A 173 6.98 -9.08 -25.47
CA SER A 173 7.68 -10.36 -25.51
C SER A 173 7.45 -11.07 -24.16
N PRO A 174 7.00 -12.33 -24.15
CA PRO A 174 6.77 -13.05 -22.90
C PRO A 174 8.09 -13.11 -22.13
N LEU A 175 7.98 -12.94 -20.81
CA LEU A 175 9.06 -13.12 -19.84
C LEU A 175 9.80 -14.41 -20.17
N GLN A 176 10.90 -14.32 -20.93
CA GLN A 176 11.78 -15.44 -21.14
C GLN A 176 12.62 -15.63 -19.89
N ASP A 177 12.58 -16.88 -19.41
CA ASP A 177 13.30 -17.42 -18.26
C ASP A 177 12.83 -16.96 -16.87
N GLY A 178 12.00 -17.84 -16.29
CA GLY A 178 11.50 -17.88 -14.91
C GLY A 178 12.52 -17.69 -13.77
N ARG A 179 13.37 -16.70 -13.86
CA ARG A 179 14.23 -16.23 -12.78
C ARG A 179 13.62 -15.00 -12.15
N LEU A 180 12.55 -15.21 -11.38
CA LEU A 180 12.25 -14.29 -10.30
C LEU A 180 13.44 -14.39 -9.33
N LEU A 181 14.23 -13.33 -9.31
CA LEU A 181 15.44 -13.19 -8.50
C LEU A 181 15.18 -13.59 -7.05
N ALA A 182 15.93 -14.59 -6.60
CA ALA A 182 16.07 -14.95 -5.19
C ALA A 182 16.73 -13.81 -4.39
#